data_622a8faa740b0db77499cae31b8751fc
#
_entry.id   622a8faa740b0db77499cae31b8751fc
#
_cell.length_a   1.000
_cell.length_b   1.000
_cell.length_c   1.000
_cell.angle_alpha   90.00
_cell.angle_beta   90.00
_cell.angle_gamma   90.00
#
_symmetry.space_group_name_H-M   'P 1'
#
loop_
_entity.id
_entity.type
_entity.pdbx_description
1 polymer ?
#
loop_
_entity_poly.entity_id
_entity_poly.type
_entity_poly.pdbx_seq_one_letter_code
_entity_poly.pdbx_strand_id
1 'polypeptide(L)'
;FIDKNSKSYPQDLKKKIMQRFGFGDFVILNPHTKEEIMRIKDLKDLQKKVFQIPDDSLVYHLSRNHFSRFFYSRAMFPPAEVLKHVDVSDYKDMDEARKLIFDLIVQYRRMKNTGVVAVYQKDRFDEYSNFARIGDGSLGGKGRGLAFIGAMVKRYPKLESDNFAVNIPKTVVICTDIFDEFMETNELYPVALGDADDETILRYFLRASLPSRLIEDLMAFFDVVKSPIAVRSSSLLEDSHYQPFAGIYSTYMVPKIEEKYDMLRTVSDAIKAVYA
;
A
#
# COMPACT_ATOMS: atom_id res chain seq x y z
N PHE A 1 -35.15 -10.45 -20.73
CA PHE A 1 -35.87 -11.69 -20.42
C PHE A 1 -34.83 -12.82 -20.35
N ILE A 2 -34.97 -13.74 -19.40
CA ILE A 2 -34.18 -14.99 -19.30
C ILE A 2 -35.20 -16.10 -19.16
N ASP A 3 -35.14 -17.10 -20.05
CA ASP A 3 -35.99 -18.27 -19.96
C ASP A 3 -35.57 -19.16 -18.77
N LYS A 4 -36.44 -19.32 -17.77
CA LYS A 4 -36.19 -20.12 -16.58
C LYS A 4 -36.06 -21.63 -16.86
N ASN A 5 -36.59 -22.07 -17.99
CA ASN A 5 -36.61 -23.49 -18.40
C ASN A 5 -35.40 -23.86 -19.27
N SER A 6 -34.59 -22.88 -19.66
CA SER A 6 -33.39 -23.13 -20.44
C SER A 6 -32.32 -23.85 -19.60
N LYS A 7 -31.63 -24.82 -20.18
CA LYS A 7 -30.46 -25.46 -19.57
C LYS A 7 -29.32 -24.48 -19.28
N SER A 8 -29.28 -23.34 -19.98
CA SER A 8 -28.30 -22.26 -19.79
C SER A 8 -28.76 -21.20 -18.76
N TYR A 9 -29.95 -21.34 -18.15
CA TYR A 9 -30.52 -20.35 -17.23
C TYR A 9 -29.56 -19.82 -16.16
N PRO A 10 -28.83 -20.67 -15.41
CA PRO A 10 -27.90 -20.17 -14.38
C PRO A 10 -26.75 -19.34 -14.97
N GLN A 11 -26.24 -19.72 -16.13
CA GLN A 11 -25.14 -19.03 -16.80
C GLN A 11 -25.65 -17.70 -17.41
N ASP A 12 -26.80 -17.69 -18.04
CA ASP A 12 -27.42 -16.50 -18.61
C ASP A 12 -27.83 -15.51 -17.52
N LEU A 13 -28.34 -15.99 -16.39
CA LEU A 13 -28.64 -15.17 -15.22
C LEU A 13 -27.36 -14.55 -14.66
N LYS A 14 -26.33 -15.34 -14.43
CA LYS A 14 -25.01 -14.87 -13.96
C LYS A 14 -24.43 -13.80 -14.89
N LYS A 15 -24.44 -14.06 -16.20
CA LYS A 15 -23.96 -13.14 -17.22
C LYS A 15 -24.73 -11.81 -17.19
N LYS A 16 -26.06 -11.85 -17.09
CA LYS A 16 -26.87 -10.63 -17.02
C LYS A 16 -26.70 -9.87 -15.70
N ILE A 17 -26.56 -10.56 -14.58
CA ILE A 17 -26.25 -9.93 -13.29
C ILE A 17 -24.89 -9.23 -13.37
N MET A 18 -23.86 -9.92 -13.85
CA MET A 18 -22.53 -9.32 -14.00
C MET A 18 -22.56 -8.08 -14.89
N GLN A 19 -23.24 -8.15 -16.05
CA GLN A 19 -23.33 -7.03 -16.99
C GLN A 19 -24.15 -5.85 -16.44
N ARG A 20 -25.27 -6.10 -15.76
CA ARG A 20 -26.16 -5.03 -15.28
C ARG A 20 -25.66 -4.34 -14.02
N PHE A 21 -25.03 -5.08 -13.12
CA PHE A 21 -24.55 -4.54 -11.85
C PHE A 21 -23.05 -4.23 -11.83
N GLY A 22 -22.34 -4.46 -12.94
CA GLY A 22 -20.91 -4.15 -13.06
C GLY A 22 -19.99 -5.09 -12.28
N PHE A 23 -20.47 -6.29 -11.91
CA PHE A 23 -19.63 -7.31 -11.28
C PHE A 23 -18.65 -7.93 -12.29
N GLY A 24 -17.45 -8.25 -11.84
CA GLY A 24 -16.38 -8.79 -12.68
C GLY A 24 -15.50 -7.70 -13.31
N ASP A 25 -14.71 -8.08 -14.31
CA ASP A 25 -13.82 -7.14 -14.99
C ASP A 25 -14.63 -6.06 -15.72
N PHE A 26 -14.09 -4.84 -15.73
CA PHE A 26 -14.66 -3.76 -16.51
C PHE A 26 -14.05 -3.80 -17.92
N VAL A 27 -14.87 -4.13 -18.90
CA VAL A 27 -14.48 -4.23 -20.31
C VAL A 27 -14.72 -2.89 -20.99
N ILE A 28 -13.66 -2.26 -21.46
CA ILE A 28 -13.73 -1.06 -22.30
C ILE A 28 -13.94 -1.51 -23.76
N LEU A 29 -15.03 -1.01 -24.35
CA LEU A 29 -15.45 -1.38 -25.70
C LEU A 29 -15.23 -0.22 -26.67
N ASN A 30 -14.94 -0.55 -27.92
CA ASN A 30 -15.10 0.37 -29.02
C ASN A 30 -16.60 0.68 -29.20
N PRO A 31 -17.05 1.96 -29.18
CA PRO A 31 -18.47 2.28 -29.27
C PRO A 31 -19.10 1.92 -30.63
N HIS A 32 -18.30 1.83 -31.69
CA HIS A 32 -18.76 1.56 -33.07
C HIS A 32 -18.76 0.05 -33.40
N THR A 33 -17.64 -0.63 -33.16
CA THR A 33 -17.48 -2.07 -33.48
C THR A 33 -17.98 -3.00 -32.38
N LYS A 34 -18.14 -2.49 -31.15
CA LYS A 34 -18.45 -3.27 -29.92
C LYS A 34 -17.36 -4.27 -29.52
N GLU A 35 -16.21 -4.20 -30.13
CA GLU A 35 -15.06 -5.02 -29.76
C GLU A 35 -14.40 -4.55 -28.47
N GLU A 36 -13.79 -5.48 -27.75
CA GLU A 36 -13.04 -5.20 -26.54
C GLU A 36 -11.73 -4.51 -26.90
N ILE A 37 -11.48 -3.31 -26.33
CA ILE A 37 -10.23 -2.58 -26.47
C ILE A 37 -9.29 -2.96 -25.33
N MET A 38 -9.80 -2.95 -24.11
CA MET A 38 -9.03 -3.33 -22.93
C MET A 38 -9.94 -3.86 -21.82
N ARG A 39 -9.32 -4.59 -20.90
CA ARG A 39 -9.97 -5.16 -19.73
C ARG A 39 -9.33 -4.65 -18.46
N ILE A 40 -10.16 -4.23 -17.51
CA ILE A 40 -9.78 -3.64 -16.24
C ILE A 40 -10.26 -4.55 -15.13
N LYS A 41 -9.33 -5.08 -14.36
CA LYS A 41 -9.60 -6.08 -13.31
C LYS A 41 -9.99 -5.43 -11.98
N ASP A 42 -9.28 -4.38 -11.59
CA ASP A 42 -9.42 -3.72 -10.31
C ASP A 42 -9.12 -2.21 -10.40
N LEU A 43 -9.15 -1.51 -9.26
CA LEU A 43 -8.86 -0.08 -9.19
C LEU A 43 -7.43 0.28 -9.57
N LYS A 44 -6.47 -0.54 -9.17
CA LYS A 44 -5.05 -0.30 -9.47
C LYS A 44 -4.80 -0.41 -10.97
N ASP A 45 -5.46 -1.36 -11.60
CA ASP A 45 -5.43 -1.55 -13.06
C ASP A 45 -6.13 -0.39 -13.79
N LEU A 46 -7.31 0.06 -13.31
CA LEU A 46 -8.00 1.23 -13.85
C LEU A 46 -7.14 2.50 -13.73
N GLN A 47 -6.54 2.73 -12.57
CA GLN A 47 -5.67 3.88 -12.35
C GLN A 47 -4.50 3.93 -13.34
N LYS A 48 -3.89 2.77 -13.66
CA LYS A 48 -2.78 2.69 -14.62
C LYS A 48 -3.22 2.90 -16.07
N LYS A 49 -4.44 2.48 -16.40
CA LYS A 49 -4.94 2.42 -17.77
C LYS A 49 -5.86 3.57 -18.16
N VAL A 50 -6.36 4.36 -17.21
CA VAL A 50 -7.40 5.37 -17.47
C VAL A 50 -6.99 6.35 -18.56
N PHE A 51 -5.73 6.77 -18.61
CA PHE A 51 -5.21 7.68 -19.65
C PHE A 51 -4.99 7.01 -21.01
N GLN A 52 -5.11 5.69 -21.09
CA GLN A 52 -5.00 4.92 -22.33
C GLN A 52 -6.38 4.61 -22.96
N ILE A 53 -7.47 4.96 -22.29
CA ILE A 53 -8.84 4.76 -22.82
C ILE A 53 -9.08 5.77 -23.94
N PRO A 54 -9.43 5.34 -25.17
CA PRO A 54 -9.76 6.25 -26.26
C PRO A 54 -10.95 7.15 -25.93
N ASP A 55 -10.98 8.38 -26.47
CA ASP A 55 -12.00 9.38 -26.19
C ASP A 55 -13.41 8.86 -26.45
N ASP A 56 -13.68 8.30 -27.63
CA ASP A 56 -14.99 7.76 -27.99
C ASP A 56 -15.47 6.67 -27.03
N SER A 57 -14.53 5.83 -26.55
CA SER A 57 -14.82 4.78 -25.57
C SER A 57 -15.07 5.37 -24.19
N LEU A 58 -14.32 6.39 -23.78
CA LEU A 58 -14.52 7.08 -22.51
C LEU A 58 -15.91 7.74 -22.47
N VAL A 59 -16.26 8.51 -23.51
CA VAL A 59 -17.58 9.13 -23.70
C VAL A 59 -18.69 8.07 -23.66
N TYR A 60 -18.52 6.96 -24.39
CA TYR A 60 -19.48 5.87 -24.43
C TYR A 60 -19.74 5.27 -23.05
N HIS A 61 -18.69 5.06 -22.27
CA HIS A 61 -18.81 4.43 -20.95
C HIS A 61 -19.29 5.41 -19.87
N LEU A 62 -18.88 6.70 -19.92
CA LEU A 62 -19.35 7.73 -18.98
C LEU A 62 -20.84 7.99 -19.18
N SER A 63 -21.28 8.28 -20.41
CA SER A 63 -22.70 8.61 -20.73
C SER A 63 -23.67 7.48 -20.38
N ARG A 64 -23.20 6.25 -20.19
CA ARG A 64 -23.99 5.09 -19.78
C ARG A 64 -23.81 4.67 -18.32
N ASN A 65 -23.12 5.49 -17.54
CA ASN A 65 -22.84 5.22 -16.12
C ASN A 65 -22.08 3.88 -15.87
N HIS A 66 -21.28 3.42 -16.83
CA HIS A 66 -20.57 2.16 -16.68
C HIS A 66 -19.47 2.25 -15.62
N PHE A 67 -18.75 3.38 -15.54
CA PHE A 67 -17.78 3.64 -14.48
C PHE A 67 -18.45 3.66 -13.10
N SER A 68 -19.53 4.43 -12.95
CA SER A 68 -20.29 4.49 -11.70
C SER A 68 -20.72 3.09 -11.23
N ARG A 69 -21.28 2.26 -12.12
CA ARG A 69 -21.66 0.87 -11.80
C ARG A 69 -20.47 0.00 -11.40
N PHE A 70 -19.32 0.15 -12.08
CA PHE A 70 -18.11 -0.54 -11.74
C PHE A 70 -17.63 -0.21 -10.31
N PHE A 71 -17.73 1.05 -9.90
CA PHE A 71 -17.41 1.48 -8.55
C PHE A 71 -18.46 1.01 -7.52
N TYR A 72 -19.75 1.12 -7.85
CA TYR A 72 -20.83 0.63 -6.97
C TYR A 72 -20.70 -0.87 -6.68
N SER A 73 -20.41 -1.68 -7.70
CA SER A 73 -20.26 -3.13 -7.53
C SER A 73 -19.13 -3.54 -6.59
N ARG A 74 -18.25 -2.61 -6.26
CA ARG A 74 -17.10 -2.76 -5.36
C ARG A 74 -17.29 -2.01 -4.04
N ALA A 75 -18.52 -1.61 -3.71
CA ALA A 75 -18.90 -0.85 -2.52
C ALA A 75 -18.14 0.48 -2.36
N MET A 76 -17.73 1.09 -3.48
CA MET A 76 -17.04 2.38 -3.53
C MET A 76 -18.05 3.49 -3.81
N PHE A 77 -18.94 3.75 -2.85
CA PHE A 77 -20.09 4.62 -3.03
C PHE A 77 -19.74 6.08 -3.31
N PRO A 78 -18.82 6.75 -2.59
CA PRO A 78 -18.53 8.16 -2.83
C PRO A 78 -18.05 8.45 -4.26
N PRO A 79 -17.00 7.79 -4.81
CA PRO A 79 -16.60 8.02 -6.19
C PRO A 79 -17.65 7.56 -7.21
N ALA A 80 -18.45 6.53 -6.89
CA ALA A 80 -19.53 6.08 -7.76
C ALA A 80 -20.63 7.13 -7.91
N GLU A 81 -21.01 7.81 -6.82
CA GLU A 81 -21.99 8.90 -6.87
C GLU A 81 -21.49 10.08 -7.68
N VAL A 82 -20.24 10.50 -7.49
CA VAL A 82 -19.66 11.58 -8.31
C VAL A 82 -19.73 11.23 -9.79
N LEU A 83 -19.27 10.02 -10.19
CA LEU A 83 -19.25 9.59 -11.59
C LEU A 83 -20.65 9.37 -12.19
N LYS A 84 -21.66 9.14 -11.37
CA LYS A 84 -23.06 9.01 -11.83
C LYS A 84 -23.64 10.32 -12.35
N HIS A 85 -23.17 11.44 -11.84
CA HIS A 85 -23.63 12.78 -12.18
C HIS A 85 -22.71 13.51 -13.15
N VAL A 86 -21.69 12.84 -13.68
CA VAL A 86 -20.79 13.40 -14.69
C VAL A 86 -21.53 13.52 -16.02
N ASP A 87 -21.65 14.73 -16.53
CA ASP A 87 -22.04 14.99 -17.91
C ASP A 87 -20.79 15.19 -18.77
N VAL A 88 -20.68 14.45 -19.85
CA VAL A 88 -19.53 14.53 -20.76
C VAL A 88 -19.42 15.91 -21.40
N SER A 89 -20.54 16.62 -21.56
CA SER A 89 -20.58 17.99 -22.10
C SER A 89 -19.93 19.05 -21.21
N ASP A 90 -19.70 18.73 -19.92
CA ASP A 90 -19.03 19.64 -18.97
C ASP A 90 -17.52 19.73 -19.21
N TYR A 91 -16.96 18.82 -20.00
CA TYR A 91 -15.51 18.72 -20.25
C TYR A 91 -15.15 19.24 -21.63
N LYS A 92 -14.20 20.17 -21.67
CA LYS A 92 -13.62 20.68 -22.92
C LYS A 92 -12.68 19.67 -23.57
N ASP A 93 -12.05 18.85 -22.75
CA ASP A 93 -11.06 17.84 -23.12
C ASP A 93 -11.33 16.57 -22.34
N MET A 94 -11.23 15.42 -22.98
CA MET A 94 -11.43 14.12 -22.35
C MET A 94 -10.31 13.77 -21.34
N ASP A 95 -9.17 14.43 -21.40
CA ASP A 95 -8.13 14.30 -20.38
C ASP A 95 -8.55 14.87 -19.01
N GLU A 96 -9.41 15.88 -18.97
CA GLU A 96 -10.02 16.37 -17.74
C GLU A 96 -10.91 15.28 -17.09
N ALA A 97 -11.70 14.59 -17.91
CA ALA A 97 -12.54 13.49 -17.43
C ALA A 97 -11.70 12.28 -16.96
N ARG A 98 -10.61 11.94 -17.66
CA ARG A 98 -9.65 10.91 -17.23
C ARG A 98 -9.01 11.27 -15.90
N LYS A 99 -8.61 12.54 -15.76
CA LYS A 99 -8.03 13.07 -14.53
C LYS A 99 -9.00 12.99 -13.36
N LEU A 100 -10.27 13.35 -13.57
CA LEU A 100 -11.31 13.20 -12.53
C LEU A 100 -11.40 11.73 -12.05
N ILE A 101 -11.50 10.79 -12.99
CA ILE A 101 -11.56 9.35 -12.62
C ILE A 101 -10.31 8.95 -11.85
N PHE A 102 -9.13 9.35 -12.32
CA PHE A 102 -7.86 9.09 -11.66
C PHE A 102 -7.83 9.65 -10.23
N ASP A 103 -8.19 10.92 -10.06
CA ASP A 103 -8.17 11.62 -8.77
C ASP A 103 -9.16 10.99 -7.78
N LEU A 104 -10.35 10.60 -8.23
CA LEU A 104 -11.33 9.88 -7.41
C LEU A 104 -10.80 8.53 -6.93
N ILE A 105 -10.08 7.80 -7.77
CA ILE A 105 -9.44 6.53 -7.39
C ILE A 105 -8.36 6.79 -6.34
N VAL A 106 -7.48 7.77 -6.57
CA VAL A 106 -6.40 8.13 -5.65
C VAL A 106 -6.94 8.54 -4.29
N GLN A 107 -7.93 9.45 -4.26
CA GLN A 107 -8.57 9.89 -3.02
C GLN A 107 -9.20 8.72 -2.25
N TYR A 108 -9.94 7.85 -2.96
CA TYR A 108 -10.57 6.70 -2.34
C TYR A 108 -9.55 5.72 -1.76
N ARG A 109 -8.48 5.41 -2.50
CA ARG A 109 -7.40 4.52 -2.05
C ARG A 109 -6.66 5.10 -0.84
N ARG A 110 -6.35 6.41 -0.84
CA ARG A 110 -5.76 7.10 0.30
C ARG A 110 -6.66 7.02 1.53
N MET A 111 -7.94 7.36 1.38
CA MET A 111 -8.91 7.30 2.48
C MET A 111 -9.02 5.88 3.08
N LYS A 112 -9.02 4.84 2.25
CA LYS A 112 -9.08 3.45 2.71
C LYS A 112 -7.83 3.03 3.47
N ASN A 113 -6.66 3.50 3.06
CA ASN A 113 -5.38 3.10 3.64
C ASN A 113 -4.96 3.98 4.83
N THR A 114 -5.60 5.13 5.07
CA THR A 114 -5.30 5.98 6.22
C THR A 114 -5.66 5.27 7.53
N GLY A 115 -4.73 5.24 8.48
CA GLY A 115 -4.91 4.63 9.79
C GLY A 115 -5.07 3.11 9.80
N VAL A 116 -4.67 2.43 8.73
CA VAL A 116 -4.65 0.97 8.64
C VAL A 116 -3.23 0.46 8.79
N VAL A 117 -3.01 -0.48 9.70
CA VAL A 117 -1.76 -1.26 9.78
C VAL A 117 -1.93 -2.45 8.85
N ALA A 118 -1.41 -2.32 7.63
CA ALA A 118 -1.47 -3.40 6.66
C ALA A 118 -0.37 -4.44 6.94
N VAL A 119 -0.68 -5.73 6.77
CA VAL A 119 0.37 -6.75 6.66
C VAL A 119 1.05 -6.55 5.29
N TYR A 120 2.37 -6.41 5.31
CA TYR A 120 3.13 -6.29 4.07
C TYR A 120 3.04 -7.60 3.30
N GLN A 121 2.56 -7.54 2.07
CA GLN A 121 2.55 -8.65 1.13
C GLN A 121 2.98 -8.11 -0.23
N LYS A 122 4.02 -8.68 -0.80
CA LYS A 122 4.62 -8.28 -2.08
C LYS A 122 3.60 -7.98 -3.18
N ASP A 123 2.61 -8.87 -3.35
CA ASP A 123 1.62 -8.76 -4.43
C ASP A 123 0.44 -7.81 -4.11
N ARG A 124 0.28 -7.43 -2.85
CA ARG A 124 -0.89 -6.67 -2.37
C ARG A 124 -0.52 -5.33 -1.72
N PHE A 125 0.77 -4.99 -1.68
CA PHE A 125 1.17 -3.71 -1.11
C PHE A 125 0.59 -2.56 -1.95
N ASP A 126 -0.21 -1.74 -1.30
CA ASP A 126 -0.80 -0.56 -1.91
C ASP A 126 0.17 0.62 -1.75
N GLU A 127 0.54 1.27 -2.86
CA GLU A 127 1.41 2.45 -2.86
C GLU A 127 0.87 3.63 -2.02
N TYR A 128 -0.44 3.63 -1.74
CA TYR A 128 -1.09 4.61 -0.85
C TYR A 128 -1.17 4.15 0.60
N SER A 129 -0.69 2.96 0.93
CA SER A 129 -0.53 2.55 2.32
C SER A 129 0.64 3.30 2.94
N ASN A 130 0.37 4.03 4.01
CA ASN A 130 1.40 4.77 4.74
C ASN A 130 2.01 3.95 5.88
N PHE A 131 1.36 2.86 6.30
CA PHE A 131 1.85 2.05 7.40
C PHE A 131 1.65 0.56 7.11
N ALA A 132 2.74 -0.19 7.16
CA ALA A 132 2.72 -1.64 7.02
C ALA A 132 3.62 -2.32 8.07
N ARG A 133 3.38 -3.62 8.31
CA ARG A 133 4.21 -4.46 9.14
C ARG A 133 4.72 -5.68 8.37
N ILE A 134 5.94 -6.08 8.62
CA ILE A 134 6.53 -7.34 8.18
C ILE A 134 6.65 -8.24 9.41
N GLY A 135 6.01 -9.40 9.36
CA GLY A 135 5.90 -10.32 10.49
C GLY A 135 4.60 -10.17 11.28
N ASP A 136 4.44 -11.02 12.29
CA ASP A 136 3.23 -11.15 13.11
C ASP A 136 3.47 -10.78 14.60
N GLY A 137 4.70 -10.49 14.97
CA GLY A 137 5.10 -10.10 16.31
C GLY A 137 4.70 -8.67 16.72
N SER A 138 5.35 -8.15 17.74
CA SER A 138 5.11 -6.79 18.23
C SER A 138 5.69 -5.73 17.30
N LEU A 139 4.99 -4.59 17.20
CA LEU A 139 5.45 -3.39 16.48
C LEU A 139 6.45 -2.54 17.28
N GLY A 140 6.59 -2.81 18.57
CA GLY A 140 7.35 -1.97 19.49
C GLY A 140 6.67 -0.63 19.83
N GLY A 141 7.37 0.27 20.50
CA GLY A 141 6.85 1.54 21.02
C GLY A 141 6.52 2.54 19.91
N LYS A 142 7.54 2.90 19.11
CA LYS A 142 7.37 3.88 18.00
C LYS A 142 6.39 3.40 16.94
N GLY A 143 6.43 2.10 16.59
CA GLY A 143 5.49 1.52 15.63
C GLY A 143 4.05 1.64 16.10
N ARG A 144 3.77 1.31 17.37
CA ARG A 144 2.41 1.48 17.95
C ARG A 144 1.98 2.94 18.02
N GLY A 145 2.90 3.85 18.40
CA GLY A 145 2.63 5.28 18.46
C GLY A 145 2.22 5.84 17.10
N LEU A 146 2.96 5.53 16.05
CA LEU A 146 2.63 5.97 14.68
C LEU A 146 1.31 5.37 14.18
N ALA A 147 1.05 4.09 14.45
CA ALA A 147 -0.22 3.45 14.10
C ALA A 147 -1.41 4.12 14.81
N PHE A 148 -1.24 4.46 16.10
CA PHE A 148 -2.25 5.17 16.88
C PHE A 148 -2.51 6.57 16.31
N ILE A 149 -1.46 7.37 16.04
CA ILE A 149 -1.60 8.70 15.44
C ILE A 149 -2.31 8.61 14.09
N GLY A 150 -1.96 7.63 13.24
CA GLY A 150 -2.63 7.41 11.96
C GLY A 150 -4.12 7.13 12.11
N ALA A 151 -4.50 6.34 13.11
CA ALA A 151 -5.91 6.06 13.44
C ALA A 151 -6.64 7.32 13.97
N MET A 152 -5.95 8.14 14.77
CA MET A 152 -6.49 9.39 15.30
C MET A 152 -6.74 10.43 14.21
N VAL A 153 -5.78 10.62 13.27
CA VAL A 153 -5.96 11.52 12.12
C VAL A 153 -7.18 11.11 11.30
N LYS A 154 -7.35 9.81 11.05
CA LYS A 154 -8.55 9.30 10.36
C LYS A 154 -9.84 9.58 11.11
N ARG A 155 -9.84 9.42 12.44
CA ARG A 155 -11.02 9.57 13.29
C ARG A 155 -11.44 11.02 13.48
N TYR A 156 -10.48 11.93 13.45
CA TYR A 156 -10.69 13.35 13.73
C TYR A 156 -10.21 14.22 12.56
N PRO A 157 -11.00 14.32 11.46
CA PRO A 157 -10.64 15.13 10.29
C PRO A 157 -10.39 16.62 10.63
N LYS A 158 -10.92 17.10 11.75
CA LYS A 158 -10.68 18.48 12.24
C LYS A 158 -9.24 18.76 12.68
N LEU A 159 -8.40 17.71 12.79
CA LEU A 159 -6.95 17.88 13.02
C LEU A 159 -6.22 18.42 11.78
N GLU A 160 -6.88 18.44 10.64
CA GLU A 160 -6.38 19.03 9.40
C GLU A 160 -7.15 20.30 9.08
N SER A 161 -6.49 21.28 8.51
CA SER A 161 -7.09 22.55 8.05
C SER A 161 -6.48 22.94 6.71
N ASP A 162 -7.01 24.00 6.09
CA ASP A 162 -6.49 24.50 4.82
C ASP A 162 -5.00 24.93 4.90
N ASN A 163 -4.51 25.22 6.11
CA ASN A 163 -3.16 25.70 6.35
C ASN A 163 -2.16 24.61 6.82
N PHE A 164 -2.63 23.45 7.26
CA PHE A 164 -1.76 22.36 7.69
C PHE A 164 -2.40 21.01 7.50
N ALA A 165 -1.56 19.99 7.25
CA ALA A 165 -1.95 18.59 7.16
C ALA A 165 -1.06 17.74 8.08
N VAL A 166 -1.67 16.77 8.75
CA VAL A 166 -0.95 15.79 9.57
C VAL A 166 -0.68 14.55 8.74
N ASN A 167 0.58 14.34 8.38
CA ASN A 167 0.98 13.20 7.57
C ASN A 167 1.81 12.20 8.38
N ILE A 168 1.44 10.94 8.29
CA ILE A 168 2.30 9.84 8.75
C ILE A 168 3.28 9.52 7.62
N PRO A 169 4.60 9.57 7.86
CA PRO A 169 5.57 9.17 6.86
C PRO A 169 5.34 7.70 6.49
N LYS A 170 5.65 7.34 5.25
CA LYS A 170 5.55 5.95 4.81
C LYS A 170 6.47 5.08 5.66
N THR A 171 5.89 4.18 6.44
CA THR A 171 6.58 3.40 7.47
C THR A 171 6.33 1.91 7.27
N VAL A 172 7.39 1.13 7.34
CA VAL A 172 7.31 -0.33 7.47
C VAL A 172 7.97 -0.72 8.78
N VAL A 173 7.23 -1.44 9.62
CA VAL A 173 7.74 -1.96 10.90
C VAL A 173 8.10 -3.43 10.73
N ILE A 174 9.34 -3.76 11.00
CA ILE A 174 9.80 -5.14 11.13
C ILE A 174 9.44 -5.60 12.53
N CYS A 175 8.56 -6.61 12.64
CA CYS A 175 8.05 -7.10 13.92
C CYS A 175 9.08 -7.95 14.67
N THR A 176 8.84 -8.16 15.96
CA THR A 176 9.78 -8.87 16.87
C THR A 176 10.04 -10.32 16.45
N ASP A 177 9.07 -11.00 15.84
CA ASP A 177 9.26 -12.37 15.34
C ASP A 177 10.34 -12.49 14.24
N ILE A 178 10.53 -11.42 13.45
CA ILE A 178 11.61 -11.34 12.45
C ILE A 178 12.97 -11.15 13.16
N PHE A 179 12.99 -10.34 14.21
CA PHE A 179 14.19 -10.17 15.04
C PHE A 179 14.57 -11.48 15.74
N ASP A 180 13.61 -12.16 16.34
CA ASP A 180 13.84 -13.44 17.00
C ASP A 180 14.38 -14.48 16.01
N GLU A 181 13.78 -14.59 14.81
CA GLU A 181 14.28 -15.46 13.74
C GLU A 181 15.72 -15.13 13.33
N PHE A 182 16.04 -13.83 13.22
CA PHE A 182 17.40 -13.37 12.91
C PHE A 182 18.41 -13.79 13.99
N MET A 183 18.06 -13.59 15.26
CA MET A 183 18.91 -13.94 16.42
C MET A 183 19.12 -15.44 16.53
N GLU A 184 18.05 -16.24 16.36
CA GLU A 184 18.10 -17.69 16.48
C GLU A 184 18.86 -18.34 15.31
N THR A 185 18.54 -17.96 14.08
CA THR A 185 19.14 -18.56 12.87
C THR A 185 20.65 -18.31 12.80
N ASN A 186 21.12 -17.19 13.32
CA ASN A 186 22.53 -16.82 13.30
C ASN A 186 23.25 -17.09 14.64
N GLU A 187 22.57 -17.71 15.62
CA GLU A 187 23.12 -18.03 16.94
C GLU A 187 23.75 -16.81 17.66
N LEU A 188 23.09 -15.64 17.58
CA LEU A 188 23.66 -14.37 18.07
C LEU A 188 23.48 -14.12 19.56
N TYR A 189 22.55 -14.82 20.25
CA TYR A 189 22.32 -14.61 21.67
C TYR A 189 23.57 -14.78 22.56
N PRO A 190 24.46 -15.78 22.34
CA PRO A 190 25.65 -15.91 23.16
C PRO A 190 26.60 -14.71 23.05
N VAL A 191 26.74 -14.11 21.87
CA VAL A 191 27.60 -12.94 21.69
C VAL A 191 26.94 -11.67 22.19
N ALA A 192 25.62 -11.52 21.99
CA ALA A 192 24.86 -10.34 22.40
C ALA A 192 24.68 -10.22 23.91
N LEU A 193 24.61 -11.37 24.64
CA LEU A 193 24.41 -11.41 26.08
C LEU A 193 25.69 -11.76 26.85
N GLY A 194 26.81 -11.94 26.14
CA GLY A 194 28.11 -12.25 26.73
C GLY A 194 28.93 -11.01 27.08
N ASP A 195 30.23 -11.20 27.31
CA ASP A 195 31.16 -10.13 27.70
C ASP A 195 31.87 -9.48 26.46
N ALA A 196 31.29 -9.62 25.24
CA ALA A 196 31.87 -9.04 24.06
C ALA A 196 31.66 -7.51 24.04
N ASP A 197 32.66 -6.78 23.53
CA ASP A 197 32.54 -5.34 23.34
C ASP A 197 31.59 -4.98 22.17
N ASP A 198 31.10 -3.74 22.17
CA ASP A 198 30.14 -3.24 21.20
C ASP A 198 30.64 -3.42 19.75
N GLU A 199 31.93 -3.19 19.46
CA GLU A 199 32.51 -3.34 18.12
C GLU A 199 32.48 -4.82 17.69
N THR A 200 32.74 -5.72 18.57
CA THR A 200 32.68 -7.15 18.32
C THR A 200 31.25 -7.59 18.06
N ILE A 201 30.28 -7.16 18.90
CA ILE A 201 28.85 -7.44 18.72
C ILE A 201 28.40 -6.94 17.35
N LEU A 202 28.65 -5.66 17.02
CA LEU A 202 28.32 -5.08 15.73
C LEU A 202 28.88 -5.88 14.55
N ARG A 203 30.13 -6.31 14.63
CA ARG A 203 30.79 -7.10 13.59
C ARG A 203 30.13 -8.45 13.37
N TYR A 204 29.69 -9.14 14.43
CA TYR A 204 28.94 -10.39 14.32
C TYR A 204 27.57 -10.16 13.65
N PHE A 205 26.84 -9.13 14.08
CA PHE A 205 25.53 -8.79 13.52
C PHE A 205 25.62 -8.40 12.02
N LEU A 206 26.62 -7.61 11.64
CA LEU A 206 26.82 -7.23 10.23
C LEU A 206 27.13 -8.42 9.32
N ARG A 207 27.81 -9.45 9.83
CA ARG A 207 28.11 -10.69 9.08
C ARG A 207 26.94 -11.65 9.01
N ALA A 208 25.98 -11.53 9.90
CA ALA A 208 24.81 -12.39 9.97
C ALA A 208 23.88 -12.20 8.78
N SER A 209 23.07 -13.19 8.45
CA SER A 209 22.13 -13.17 7.35
C SER A 209 20.73 -12.79 7.83
N LEU A 210 20.10 -11.80 7.22
CA LEU A 210 18.67 -11.51 7.45
C LEU A 210 17.78 -12.65 6.94
N PRO A 211 16.62 -12.90 7.57
CA PRO A 211 15.65 -13.88 7.11
C PRO A 211 15.25 -13.65 5.64
N SER A 212 15.17 -14.73 4.85
CA SER A 212 14.89 -14.63 3.41
C SER A 212 13.57 -13.91 3.12
N ARG A 213 12.53 -14.15 3.95
CA ARG A 213 11.24 -13.47 3.83
C ARG A 213 11.36 -11.96 3.98
N LEU A 214 12.23 -11.46 4.88
CA LEU A 214 12.48 -10.04 5.04
C LEU A 214 13.17 -9.44 3.80
N ILE A 215 14.15 -10.15 3.24
CA ILE A 215 14.85 -9.74 2.02
C ILE A 215 13.88 -9.59 0.84
N GLU A 216 12.97 -10.56 0.64
CA GLU A 216 11.96 -10.51 -0.41
C GLU A 216 11.02 -9.31 -0.25
N ASP A 217 10.56 -9.06 0.99
CA ASP A 217 9.68 -7.94 1.29
C ASP A 217 10.38 -6.59 1.13
N LEU A 218 11.65 -6.45 1.54
CA LEU A 218 12.45 -5.25 1.32
C LEU A 218 12.64 -4.97 -0.18
N MET A 219 12.94 -6.00 -0.97
CA MET A 219 13.08 -5.85 -2.42
C MET A 219 11.79 -5.33 -3.07
N ALA A 220 10.64 -5.81 -2.64
CA ALA A 220 9.35 -5.30 -3.12
C ALA A 220 9.04 -3.88 -2.60
N PHE A 221 9.46 -3.56 -1.38
CA PHE A 221 9.32 -2.24 -0.79
C PHE A 221 10.10 -1.16 -1.58
N PHE A 222 11.29 -1.48 -2.06
CA PHE A 222 12.10 -0.56 -2.87
C PHE A 222 11.50 -0.28 -4.26
N ASP A 223 10.59 -1.10 -4.76
CA ASP A 223 9.85 -0.79 -6.00
C ASP A 223 8.88 0.39 -5.81
N VAL A 224 8.38 0.57 -4.59
CA VAL A 224 7.37 1.57 -4.24
C VAL A 224 7.99 2.83 -3.61
N VAL A 225 9.03 2.67 -2.78
CA VAL A 225 9.66 3.78 -2.05
C VAL A 225 10.83 4.34 -2.85
N LYS A 226 10.74 5.63 -3.19
CA LYS A 226 11.72 6.34 -4.02
C LYS A 226 12.39 7.51 -3.28
N SER A 227 12.22 7.56 -1.97
CA SER A 227 12.79 8.58 -1.08
C SER A 227 13.88 7.97 -0.17
N PRO A 228 14.71 8.79 0.47
CA PRO A 228 15.61 8.34 1.53
C PRO A 228 14.86 7.60 2.63
N ILE A 229 15.51 6.63 3.28
CA ILE A 229 14.94 5.78 4.31
C ILE A 229 15.67 6.03 5.64
N ALA A 230 14.91 6.27 6.73
CA ALA A 230 15.42 6.25 8.08
C ALA A 230 15.19 4.87 8.70
N VAL A 231 16.24 4.18 9.09
CA VAL A 231 16.19 2.91 9.86
C VAL A 231 16.38 3.22 11.32
N ARG A 232 15.40 2.84 12.15
CA ARG A 232 15.34 3.21 13.58
C ARG A 232 14.85 2.06 14.42
N SER A 233 15.29 1.99 15.67
CA SER A 233 14.70 1.12 16.69
C SER A 233 13.23 1.49 16.97
N SER A 234 12.43 0.48 17.25
CA SER A 234 11.07 0.60 17.80
C SER A 234 10.97 -0.08 19.19
N SER A 235 12.09 -0.21 19.90
CA SER A 235 12.13 -0.81 21.24
C SER A 235 11.19 -0.10 22.21
N LEU A 236 10.52 -0.87 23.07
CA LEU A 236 9.72 -0.34 24.16
C LEU A 236 10.57 0.33 25.24
N LEU A 237 11.85 -0.06 25.34
CA LEU A 237 12.76 0.47 26.35
C LEU A 237 13.21 1.90 26.04
N GLU A 238 13.25 2.30 24.76
CA GLU A 238 13.72 3.64 24.36
C GLU A 238 12.86 4.75 24.97
N ASP A 239 11.53 4.55 25.05
CA ASP A 239 10.56 5.51 25.58
C ASP A 239 9.99 5.05 26.94
N SER A 240 10.74 4.26 27.71
CA SER A 240 10.30 3.76 29.03
C SER A 240 10.11 4.89 30.02
N HIS A 241 8.97 4.93 30.69
CA HIS A 241 8.69 5.92 31.75
C HIS A 241 9.55 5.75 33.02
N TYR A 242 10.06 4.56 33.25
CA TYR A 242 10.82 4.24 34.49
C TYR A 242 12.31 4.46 34.31
N GLN A 243 12.88 4.08 33.19
CA GLN A 243 14.28 4.30 32.82
C GLN A 243 14.33 4.55 31.32
N PRO A 244 14.32 5.82 30.89
CA PRO A 244 14.40 6.14 29.47
C PRO A 244 15.81 5.87 28.95
N PHE A 245 15.91 5.09 27.88
CA PHE A 245 17.14 4.83 27.14
C PHE A 245 17.28 5.78 25.94
N ALA A 246 16.83 7.03 26.11
CA ALA A 246 16.91 8.02 25.06
C ALA A 246 18.36 8.31 24.66
N GLY A 247 18.64 8.31 23.36
CA GLY A 247 19.97 8.60 22.80
C GLY A 247 20.91 7.38 22.73
N ILE A 248 20.53 6.21 23.25
CA ILE A 248 21.32 4.97 23.12
C ILE A 248 21.12 4.35 21.74
N TYR A 249 19.87 4.35 21.25
CA TYR A 249 19.54 3.75 19.96
C TYR A 249 19.92 4.64 18.79
N SER A 250 20.71 4.10 17.86
CA SER A 250 21.14 4.79 16.66
C SER A 250 20.03 4.90 15.60
N THR A 251 20.09 5.98 14.82
CA THR A 251 19.26 6.16 13.61
C THR A 251 20.17 6.20 12.40
N TYR A 252 19.91 5.35 11.41
CA TYR A 252 20.68 5.31 10.17
C TYR A 252 19.85 5.94 9.05
N MET A 253 20.38 7.01 8.44
CA MET A 253 19.78 7.66 7.28
C MET A 253 20.39 7.09 6.01
N VAL A 254 19.62 6.32 5.27
CA VAL A 254 20.04 5.72 3.99
C VAL A 254 19.54 6.60 2.85
N PRO A 255 20.44 7.18 2.03
CA PRO A 255 20.06 7.95 0.87
C PRO A 255 19.37 7.05 -0.17
N LYS A 256 18.66 7.67 -1.12
CA LYS A 256 18.16 6.93 -2.27
C LYS A 256 19.32 6.42 -3.11
N ILE A 257 19.39 5.11 -3.32
CA ILE A 257 20.34 4.43 -4.18
C ILE A 257 19.57 3.86 -5.37
N GLU A 258 19.99 4.16 -6.60
CA GLU A 258 19.26 3.74 -7.81
C GLU A 258 19.38 2.24 -8.05
N GLU A 259 20.56 1.68 -7.78
CA GLU A 259 20.77 0.25 -7.91
C GLU A 259 20.15 -0.49 -6.74
N LYS A 260 19.20 -1.41 -7.05
CA LYS A 260 18.31 -2.05 -6.07
C LYS A 260 19.05 -2.97 -5.10
N TYR A 261 20.07 -3.68 -5.57
CA TYR A 261 20.86 -4.57 -4.71
C TYR A 261 21.80 -3.80 -3.76
N ASP A 262 22.35 -2.66 -4.21
CA ASP A 262 23.11 -1.78 -3.33
C ASP A 262 22.23 -1.13 -2.27
N MET A 263 20.99 -0.74 -2.65
CA MET A 263 20.00 -0.28 -1.70
C MET A 263 19.65 -1.35 -0.66
N LEU A 264 19.43 -2.60 -1.12
CA LEU A 264 19.18 -3.72 -0.23
C LEU A 264 20.33 -3.94 0.74
N ARG A 265 21.56 -3.97 0.26
CA ARG A 265 22.75 -4.15 1.10
C ARG A 265 22.83 -3.06 2.17
N THR A 266 22.73 -1.79 1.76
CA THR A 266 22.86 -0.65 2.67
C THR A 266 21.76 -0.64 3.73
N VAL A 267 20.50 -0.90 3.35
CA VAL A 267 19.38 -0.98 4.31
C VAL A 267 19.51 -2.21 5.21
N SER A 268 19.94 -3.35 4.69
CA SER A 268 20.18 -4.56 5.48
C SER A 268 21.27 -4.34 6.54
N ASP A 269 22.37 -3.69 6.19
CA ASP A 269 23.42 -3.37 7.14
C ASP A 269 22.95 -2.36 8.19
N ALA A 270 22.14 -1.38 7.82
CA ALA A 270 21.51 -0.46 8.77
C ALA A 270 20.54 -1.18 9.74
N ILE A 271 19.74 -2.14 9.24
CA ILE A 271 18.85 -2.96 10.09
C ILE A 271 19.66 -3.78 11.10
N LYS A 272 20.70 -4.47 10.65
CA LYS A 272 21.59 -5.26 11.50
C LYS A 272 22.31 -4.42 12.56
N ALA A 273 22.73 -3.20 12.17
CA ALA A 273 23.36 -2.27 13.10
C ALA A 273 22.38 -1.68 14.12
N VAL A 274 21.10 -1.58 13.81
CA VAL A 274 20.04 -1.22 14.80
C VAL A 274 19.74 -2.39 15.73
N TYR A 275 19.91 -3.63 15.26
CA TYR A 275 19.69 -4.83 16.07
C TYR A 275 20.86 -5.10 17.06
N ALA A 276 22.09 -4.73 16.69
CA ALA A 276 23.28 -4.83 17.54
C ALA A 276 23.23 -3.82 18.71
#